data_adcd46424d49f620b2ab7db5b74de484
#
_entry.id   adcd46424d49f620b2ab7db5b74de484
#
_cell.length_a   1.000
_cell.length_b   1.000
_cell.length_c   1.000
_cell.angle_alpha   90.00
_cell.angle_beta   90.00
_cell.angle_gamma   90.00
#
_symmetry.space_group_name_H-M   'P 1'
#
loop_
_entity.id
_entity.type
_entity.pdbx_description
1 polymer ?
#
loop_
_entity_poly.entity_id
_entity_poly.type
_entity_poly.pdbx_seq_one_letter_code
_entity_poly.pdbx_strand_id
1 'polypeptide(L)'
;MGYQEEKASSKDHVATPRWVVEDIYKLIGIENYKSIWFPFNHYDSEFKLKADELKLQYKATHKFDDLGNDFFITEPPKDCDLMISNPPFSLQYEIIKRSFDLIEKGKLKAFALLLPLSTLETPKRAEFYERYKDKLSIIIFKKRIKFLGKW
;
A
#
# COMPACT_ATOMS: atom_id res chain seq x y z
N MET A 1 5.15 18.26 -5.45
CA MET A 1 5.51 18.59 -4.06
C MET A 1 4.68 17.74 -3.11
N GLY A 2 5.26 17.21 -2.06
CA GLY A 2 4.67 16.32 -1.06
C GLY A 2 3.50 16.85 -0.23
N TYR A 3 2.67 17.69 -0.82
CA TYR A 3 1.61 18.42 -0.12
C TYR A 3 0.58 17.51 0.55
N GLN A 4 0.24 16.40 -0.08
CA GLN A 4 -0.77 15.49 0.47
C GLN A 4 -0.22 14.67 1.66
N GLU A 5 1.02 14.21 1.58
CA GLU A 5 1.63 13.49 2.69
C GLU A 5 1.93 14.40 3.90
N GLU A 6 2.16 15.70 3.68
CA GLU A 6 2.33 16.67 4.77
C GLU A 6 1.10 16.77 5.68
N LYS A 7 -0.08 16.40 5.16
CA LYS A 7 -1.31 16.34 5.94
C LYS A 7 -1.45 15.08 6.77
N ALA A 8 -0.64 14.04 6.51
CA ALA A 8 -0.66 12.82 7.29
C ALA A 8 -0.23 13.13 8.73
N SER A 9 -1.04 12.75 9.70
CA SER A 9 -0.70 12.92 11.11
C SER A 9 0.39 11.93 11.51
N SER A 10 1.20 12.29 12.54
CA SER A 10 2.18 11.37 13.12
C SER A 10 1.56 10.05 13.65
N LYS A 11 0.24 10.01 13.82
CA LYS A 11 -0.50 8.82 14.24
C LYS A 11 -0.71 7.81 13.10
N ASP A 12 -0.55 8.24 11.86
CA ASP A 12 -0.75 7.39 10.69
C ASP A 12 0.47 6.52 10.35
N HIS A 13 1.63 6.87 10.90
CA HIS A 13 2.89 6.14 10.64
C HIS A 13 3.10 5.07 11.71
N VAL A 14 2.54 3.90 11.49
CA VAL A 14 2.63 2.77 12.42
C VAL A 14 3.20 1.53 11.72
N ALA A 15 4.03 0.78 12.46
CA ALA A 15 4.64 -0.43 11.94
C ALA A 15 3.62 -1.58 11.84
N THR A 16 3.58 -2.22 10.69
CA THR A 16 2.77 -3.43 10.47
C THR A 16 3.46 -4.63 11.09
N PRO A 17 2.79 -5.42 11.94
CA PRO A 17 3.36 -6.62 12.52
C PRO A 17 3.74 -7.65 11.45
N ARG A 18 4.85 -8.36 11.68
CA ARG A 18 5.36 -9.37 10.75
C ARG A 18 4.31 -10.43 10.34
N TRP A 19 3.55 -10.95 11.30
CA TRP A 19 2.53 -11.96 11.01
C TRP A 19 1.46 -11.47 10.02
N VAL A 20 1.14 -10.17 10.04
CA VAL A 20 0.20 -9.54 9.09
C VAL A 20 0.80 -9.53 7.70
N VAL A 21 2.07 -9.16 7.57
CA VAL A 21 2.78 -9.16 6.28
C VAL A 21 2.85 -10.58 5.71
N GLU A 22 3.18 -11.57 6.55
CA GLU A 22 3.24 -12.97 6.12
C GLU A 22 1.88 -13.48 5.64
N ASP A 23 0.80 -13.16 6.35
CA ASP A 23 -0.57 -13.51 5.93
C ASP A 23 -0.94 -12.81 4.62
N ILE A 24 -0.65 -11.54 4.47
CA ILE A 24 -0.91 -10.79 3.23
C ILE A 24 -0.14 -11.43 2.07
N TYR A 25 1.15 -11.65 2.20
CA TYR A 25 1.99 -12.22 1.15
C TYR A 25 1.49 -13.60 0.70
N LYS A 26 1.10 -14.44 1.66
CA LYS A 26 0.52 -15.76 1.38
C LYS A 26 -0.82 -15.65 0.64
N LEU A 27 -1.70 -14.76 1.11
CA LEU A 27 -3.05 -14.60 0.54
C LEU A 27 -3.04 -14.07 -0.89
N ILE A 28 -2.11 -13.16 -1.22
CA ILE A 28 -2.00 -12.61 -2.57
C ILE A 28 -1.09 -13.43 -3.49
N GLY A 29 -0.38 -14.42 -2.96
CA GLY A 29 0.60 -15.20 -3.74
C GLY A 29 1.76 -14.34 -4.23
N ILE A 30 2.46 -13.67 -3.29
CA ILE A 30 3.48 -12.65 -3.60
C ILE A 30 4.57 -13.16 -4.54
N GLU A 31 4.89 -14.45 -4.52
CA GLU A 31 5.88 -15.10 -5.37
C GLU A 31 5.55 -15.07 -6.87
N ASN A 32 4.30 -14.82 -7.21
CA ASN A 32 3.85 -14.72 -8.61
C ASN A 32 4.11 -13.34 -9.24
N TYR A 33 4.55 -12.37 -8.44
CA TYR A 33 4.83 -11.01 -8.90
C TYR A 33 6.33 -10.80 -9.10
N LYS A 34 6.69 -10.22 -10.23
CA LYS A 34 8.11 -10.02 -10.63
C LYS A 34 8.63 -8.62 -10.34
N SER A 35 7.74 -7.64 -10.22
CA SER A 35 8.09 -6.24 -9.97
C SER A 35 7.12 -5.65 -8.96
N ILE A 36 7.61 -5.36 -7.77
CA ILE A 36 6.80 -4.91 -6.63
C ILE A 36 7.21 -3.49 -6.23
N TRP A 37 6.22 -2.67 -5.89
CA TRP A 37 6.45 -1.33 -5.37
C TRP A 37 5.88 -1.19 -3.95
N PHE A 38 6.74 -0.70 -3.04
CA PHE A 38 6.38 -0.35 -1.67
C PHE A 38 6.46 1.18 -1.48
N PRO A 39 5.38 1.95 -1.73
CA PRO A 39 5.45 3.41 -1.80
C PRO A 39 5.52 4.13 -0.46
N PHE A 40 5.15 3.52 0.66
CA PHE A 40 5.11 4.14 1.98
C PHE A 40 5.98 3.42 3.01
N ASN A 41 6.98 2.67 2.58
CA ASN A 41 7.73 1.80 3.47
C ASN A 41 9.12 2.34 3.78
N HIS A 42 9.36 2.54 5.07
CA HIS A 42 10.70 2.77 5.62
C HIS A 42 11.63 1.58 5.36
N TYR A 43 12.94 1.81 5.51
CA TYR A 43 13.98 0.79 5.29
C TYR A 43 13.84 -0.44 6.21
N ASP A 44 13.28 -0.28 7.40
CA ASP A 44 13.08 -1.33 8.42
C ASP A 44 11.65 -1.89 8.46
N SER A 45 10.83 -1.60 7.45
CA SER A 45 9.47 -2.15 7.41
C SER A 45 9.46 -3.66 7.20
N GLU A 46 8.54 -4.36 7.86
CA GLU A 46 8.41 -5.81 7.72
C GLU A 46 8.04 -6.24 6.28
N PHE A 47 7.39 -5.40 5.50
CA PHE A 47 7.17 -5.66 4.07
C PHE A 47 8.49 -5.82 3.32
N LYS A 48 9.46 -4.93 3.55
CA LYS A 48 10.78 -5.00 2.93
C LYS A 48 11.61 -6.16 3.47
N LEU A 49 11.67 -6.29 4.79
CA LEU A 49 12.45 -7.34 5.44
C LEU A 49 11.99 -8.73 4.97
N LYS A 50 10.69 -8.94 4.87
CA LYS A 50 10.14 -10.19 4.35
C LYS A 50 10.40 -10.38 2.85
N ALA A 51 10.33 -9.30 2.07
CA ALA A 51 10.66 -9.34 0.65
C ALA A 51 12.14 -9.72 0.42
N ASP A 52 13.05 -9.19 1.23
CA ASP A 52 14.48 -9.53 1.19
C ASP A 52 14.71 -11.01 1.52
N GLU A 53 14.06 -11.53 2.55
CA GLU A 53 14.13 -12.96 2.90
C GLU A 53 13.67 -13.87 1.75
N LEU A 54 12.62 -13.46 1.05
CA LEU A 54 12.07 -14.19 -0.10
C LEU A 54 12.79 -13.89 -1.42
N LYS A 55 13.80 -13.00 -1.39
CA LYS A 55 14.58 -12.57 -2.57
C LYS A 55 13.70 -11.99 -3.69
N LEU A 56 12.66 -11.25 -3.31
CA LEU A 56 11.75 -10.62 -4.25
C LEU A 56 12.40 -9.38 -4.90
N GLN A 57 12.02 -9.10 -6.13
CA GLN A 57 12.41 -7.86 -6.81
C GLN A 57 11.43 -6.75 -6.47
N TYR A 58 11.92 -5.67 -5.85
CA TYR A 58 11.06 -4.55 -5.46
C TYR A 58 11.78 -3.19 -5.54
N LYS A 59 10.97 -2.13 -5.58
CA LYS A 59 11.38 -0.74 -5.31
C LYS A 59 10.62 -0.28 -4.08
N ALA A 60 11.33 0.26 -3.09
CA ALA A 60 10.71 0.93 -1.94
C ALA A 60 10.94 2.44 -2.05
N THR A 61 9.93 3.20 -1.72
CA THR A 61 9.99 4.67 -1.68
C THR A 61 9.29 5.18 -0.44
N HIS A 62 9.82 6.25 0.14
CA HIS A 62 9.19 6.95 1.25
C HIS A 62 9.63 8.41 1.25
N LYS A 63 8.73 9.32 1.60
CA LYS A 63 9.02 10.75 1.58
C LYS A 63 10.07 11.18 2.61
N PHE A 64 10.06 10.55 3.78
CA PHE A 64 10.80 11.01 4.94
C PHE A 64 12.09 10.23 5.23
N ASP A 65 12.51 9.34 4.34
CA ASP A 65 13.81 8.66 4.45
C ASP A 65 14.71 9.00 3.26
N ASP A 66 15.88 8.38 3.18
CA ASP A 66 16.82 8.58 2.08
C ASP A 66 16.27 8.21 0.69
N LEU A 67 15.15 7.52 0.66
CA LEU A 67 14.43 7.19 -0.57
C LEU A 67 13.63 8.38 -1.11
N GLY A 68 13.24 9.32 -0.26
CA GLY A 68 12.83 10.69 -0.53
C GLY A 68 11.70 10.93 -1.54
N ASN A 69 10.90 9.92 -1.88
CA ASN A 69 9.92 10.01 -2.96
C ASN A 69 8.49 10.06 -2.43
N ASP A 70 7.81 11.16 -2.70
CA ASP A 70 6.39 11.34 -2.42
C ASP A 70 5.54 10.46 -3.34
N PHE A 71 4.65 9.64 -2.75
CA PHE A 71 3.74 8.76 -3.48
C PHE A 71 2.94 9.49 -4.57
N PHE A 72 2.49 10.71 -4.31
CA PHE A 72 1.59 11.43 -5.22
C PHE A 72 2.26 11.94 -6.50
N ILE A 73 3.57 12.02 -6.53
CA ILE A 73 4.36 12.47 -7.68
C ILE A 73 5.36 11.43 -8.18
N THR A 74 5.67 10.42 -7.38
CA THR A 74 6.60 9.36 -7.75
C THR A 74 5.92 8.36 -8.69
N GLU A 75 6.58 8.03 -9.78
CA GLU A 75 6.11 6.99 -10.70
C GLU A 75 6.49 5.61 -10.16
N PRO A 76 5.61 4.60 -10.34
CA PRO A 76 5.95 3.23 -10.04
C PRO A 76 7.14 2.75 -10.90
N PRO A 77 7.80 1.64 -10.53
CA PRO A 77 8.77 1.00 -11.40
C PRO A 77 8.18 0.70 -12.77
N LYS A 78 9.02 0.71 -13.81
CA LYS A 78 8.58 0.26 -15.13
C LYS A 78 8.04 -1.18 -15.05
N ASP A 79 6.92 -1.43 -15.72
CA ASP A 79 6.24 -2.73 -15.71
C ASP A 79 5.90 -3.26 -14.31
N CYS A 80 5.46 -2.36 -13.41
CA CYS A 80 5.10 -2.71 -12.05
C CYS A 80 3.91 -3.68 -12.00
N ASP A 81 4.15 -4.85 -11.43
CA ASP A 81 3.12 -5.89 -11.30
C ASP A 81 2.20 -5.64 -10.12
N LEU A 82 2.77 -5.23 -8.98
CA LEU A 82 2.04 -5.07 -7.72
C LEU A 82 2.54 -3.88 -6.92
N MET A 83 1.63 -3.05 -6.48
CA MET A 83 1.88 -2.10 -5.39
C MET A 83 1.26 -2.64 -4.11
N ILE A 84 1.99 -2.64 -3.02
CA ILE A 84 1.50 -3.10 -1.72
C ILE A 84 1.95 -2.17 -0.61
N SER A 85 1.04 -1.80 0.29
CA SER A 85 1.35 -0.90 1.39
C SER A 85 0.33 -0.92 2.52
N ASN A 86 0.80 -0.49 3.70
CA ASN A 86 0.01 0.06 4.78
C ASN A 86 0.15 1.60 4.72
N PRO A 87 -0.74 2.30 4.00
CA PRO A 87 -0.59 3.74 3.77
C PRO A 87 -1.09 4.57 4.96
N PRO A 88 -0.76 5.88 5.02
CA PRO A 88 -1.36 6.77 6.00
C PRO A 88 -2.89 6.84 5.86
N PHE A 89 -3.61 6.52 6.93
CA PHE A 89 -5.07 6.39 6.89
C PHE A 89 -5.81 7.70 6.68
N SER A 90 -5.21 8.82 7.08
CA SER A 90 -5.79 10.15 6.84
C SER A 90 -5.89 10.51 5.35
N LEU A 91 -5.08 9.88 4.50
CA LEU A 91 -5.03 10.10 3.06
C LEU A 91 -5.62 8.95 2.23
N GLN A 92 -6.37 8.06 2.86
CA GLN A 92 -6.85 6.84 2.22
C GLN A 92 -7.65 7.07 0.93
N TYR A 93 -8.46 8.13 0.86
CA TYR A 93 -9.24 8.44 -0.33
C TYR A 93 -8.35 8.81 -1.52
N GLU A 94 -7.41 9.72 -1.31
CA GLU A 94 -6.48 10.19 -2.33
C GLU A 94 -5.56 9.05 -2.82
N ILE A 95 -5.15 8.19 -1.90
CA ILE A 95 -4.30 7.02 -2.20
C ILE A 95 -5.05 5.99 -3.03
N ILE A 96 -6.30 5.67 -2.66
CA ILE A 96 -7.15 4.77 -3.44
C ILE A 96 -7.38 5.33 -4.85
N LYS A 97 -7.74 6.61 -4.94
CA LYS A 97 -7.96 7.29 -6.22
C LYS A 97 -6.73 7.19 -7.12
N ARG A 98 -5.54 7.56 -6.61
CA ARG A 98 -4.30 7.47 -7.39
C ARG A 98 -3.97 6.02 -7.78
N SER A 99 -4.22 5.06 -6.90
CA SER A 99 -3.97 3.64 -7.21
C SER A 99 -4.80 3.17 -8.41
N PHE A 100 -6.07 3.54 -8.46
CA PHE A 100 -6.91 3.26 -9.64
C PHE A 100 -6.46 4.03 -10.88
N ASP A 101 -6.08 5.31 -10.75
CA ASP A 101 -5.54 6.08 -11.87
C ASP A 101 -4.29 5.43 -12.49
N LEU A 102 -3.41 4.86 -11.65
CA LEU A 102 -2.23 4.13 -12.12
C LEU A 102 -2.60 2.84 -12.86
N ILE A 103 -3.61 2.11 -12.40
CA ILE A 103 -4.16 0.95 -13.11
C ILE A 103 -4.71 1.36 -14.48
N GLU A 104 -5.54 2.40 -14.53
CA GLU A 104 -6.17 2.87 -15.77
C GLU A 104 -5.15 3.38 -16.79
N LYS A 105 -4.05 3.96 -16.32
CA LYS A 105 -2.92 4.41 -17.17
C LYS A 105 -1.98 3.28 -17.58
N GLY A 106 -2.24 2.05 -17.17
CA GLY A 106 -1.39 0.90 -17.47
C GLY A 106 -0.01 0.93 -16.80
N LYS A 107 0.17 1.76 -15.77
CA LYS A 107 1.43 1.89 -15.02
C LYS A 107 1.56 0.91 -13.87
N LEU A 108 0.46 0.28 -13.50
CA LEU A 108 0.35 -0.68 -12.41
C LEU A 108 -0.65 -1.76 -12.81
N LYS A 109 -0.34 -3.03 -12.56
CA LYS A 109 -1.25 -4.15 -12.89
C LYS A 109 -2.18 -4.50 -11.74
N ALA A 110 -1.70 -4.39 -10.50
CA ALA A 110 -2.47 -4.68 -9.29
C ALA A 110 -1.99 -3.85 -8.12
N PHE A 111 -2.87 -3.64 -7.13
CA PHE A 111 -2.47 -3.08 -5.84
C PHE A 111 -3.18 -3.77 -4.68
N ALA A 112 -2.54 -3.80 -3.53
CA ALA A 112 -3.08 -4.26 -2.26
C ALA A 112 -2.80 -3.22 -1.17
N LEU A 113 -3.84 -2.75 -0.50
CA LEU A 113 -3.75 -1.74 0.54
C LEU A 113 -4.34 -2.27 1.85
N LEU A 114 -3.58 -2.15 2.93
CA LEU A 114 -4.07 -2.40 4.28
C LEU A 114 -4.75 -1.13 4.79
N LEU A 115 -6.06 -1.18 4.95
CA LEU A 115 -6.89 -0.03 5.27
C LEU A 115 -7.85 -0.33 6.44
N PRO A 116 -8.32 0.69 7.17
CA PRO A 116 -9.34 0.49 8.19
C PRO A 116 -10.69 0.14 7.54
N LEU A 117 -11.54 -0.63 8.25
CA LEU A 117 -12.87 -1.01 7.77
C LEU A 117 -13.76 0.20 7.41
N SER A 118 -13.58 1.33 8.09
CA SER A 118 -14.27 2.59 7.79
C SER A 118 -14.07 3.07 6.34
N THR A 119 -13.05 2.54 5.65
CA THR A 119 -12.84 2.78 4.23
C THR A 119 -14.03 2.33 3.37
N LEU A 120 -14.80 1.35 3.83
CA LEU A 120 -15.93 0.80 3.10
C LEU A 120 -17.24 1.60 3.26
N GLU A 121 -17.28 2.58 4.17
CA GLU A 121 -18.53 3.19 4.65
C GLU A 121 -18.82 4.58 4.06
N THR A 122 -18.09 5.06 3.07
CA THR A 122 -18.28 6.41 2.58
C THR A 122 -18.80 6.47 1.15
N PRO A 123 -19.74 7.39 0.84
CA PRO A 123 -20.29 7.54 -0.51
C PRO A 123 -19.24 7.78 -1.59
N LYS A 124 -18.24 8.62 -1.33
CA LYS A 124 -17.14 8.91 -2.27
C LYS A 124 -16.36 7.66 -2.70
N ARG A 125 -16.18 6.70 -1.78
CA ARG A 125 -15.46 5.46 -2.08
C ARG A 125 -16.36 4.39 -2.67
N ALA A 126 -17.66 4.44 -2.36
CA ALA A 126 -18.66 3.55 -2.94
C ALA A 126 -18.66 3.62 -4.46
N GLU A 127 -18.45 4.80 -5.05
CA GLU A 127 -18.34 4.97 -6.50
C GLU A 127 -17.17 4.16 -7.10
N PHE A 128 -16.01 4.16 -6.43
CA PHE A 128 -14.88 3.33 -6.85
C PHE A 128 -15.20 1.84 -6.73
N TYR A 129 -15.79 1.42 -5.62
CA TYR A 129 -16.10 0.02 -5.38
C TYR A 129 -17.13 -0.51 -6.38
N GLU A 130 -18.14 0.27 -6.70
CA GLU A 130 -19.13 -0.10 -7.73
C GLU A 130 -18.49 -0.18 -9.11
N ARG A 131 -17.65 0.80 -9.48
CA ARG A 131 -16.98 0.85 -10.78
C ARG A 131 -16.00 -0.32 -10.99
N TYR A 132 -15.37 -0.78 -9.92
CA TYR A 132 -14.32 -1.82 -10.00
C TYR A 132 -14.72 -3.13 -9.33
N LYS A 133 -15.98 -3.35 -9.00
CA LYS A 133 -16.48 -4.50 -8.24
C LYS A 133 -16.01 -5.86 -8.75
N ASP A 134 -15.94 -6.02 -10.07
CA ASP A 134 -15.53 -7.28 -10.71
C ASP A 134 -14.00 -7.53 -10.65
N LYS A 135 -13.23 -6.53 -10.19
CA LYS A 135 -11.77 -6.57 -10.09
C LYS A 135 -11.27 -6.34 -8.66
N LEU A 136 -12.19 -6.16 -7.72
CA LEU A 136 -11.89 -5.84 -6.32
C LEU A 136 -12.10 -7.06 -5.43
N SER A 137 -11.15 -7.34 -4.56
CA SER A 137 -11.27 -8.32 -3.50
C SER A 137 -11.07 -7.66 -2.14
N ILE A 138 -11.85 -8.05 -1.15
CA ILE A 138 -11.73 -7.57 0.22
C ILE A 138 -11.31 -8.72 1.11
N ILE A 139 -10.20 -8.55 1.82
CA ILE A 139 -9.68 -9.51 2.79
C ILE A 139 -9.89 -8.93 4.19
N ILE A 140 -10.63 -9.64 5.02
CA ILE A 140 -10.89 -9.21 6.41
C ILE A 140 -10.15 -10.15 7.35
N PHE A 141 -9.29 -9.59 8.20
CA PHE A 141 -8.59 -10.36 9.22
C PHE A 141 -9.55 -10.82 10.32
N LYS A 142 -9.44 -12.07 10.75
CA LYS A 142 -10.29 -12.65 11.80
C LYS A 142 -10.07 -12.02 13.17
N LYS A 143 -8.91 -11.41 13.39
CA LYS A 143 -8.55 -10.72 14.64
C LYS A 143 -8.07 -9.31 14.35
N ARG A 144 -8.30 -8.41 15.29
CA ARG A 144 -7.82 -7.03 15.21
C ARG A 144 -6.28 -7.00 15.16
N ILE A 145 -5.76 -6.26 14.20
CA ILE A 145 -4.32 -6.00 14.09
C ILE A 145 -3.92 -5.00 15.19
N LYS A 146 -2.92 -5.37 15.98
CA LYS A 146 -2.24 -4.47 16.91
C LYS A 146 -0.97 -3.98 16.25
N PHE A 147 -0.99 -2.77 15.75
CA PHE A 147 0.18 -2.17 15.13
C PHE A 147 1.28 -1.89 16.16
N LEU A 148 2.53 -2.04 15.73
CA LEU A 148 3.71 -1.82 16.54
C LEU A 148 4.12 -0.35 16.45
N GLY A 149 4.22 0.37 17.55
CA GLY A 149 4.80 1.71 17.65
C GLY A 149 4.65 2.65 16.46
N LYS A 150 5.23 3.83 16.58
CA LYS A 150 5.33 4.79 15.48
C LYS A 150 6.75 4.76 14.90
N TRP A 151 6.84 5.00 13.58
CA TRP A 151 8.10 5.28 12.93
C TRP A 151 8.70 6.61 13.40
#